data_f26321a0efc25e8ed85dcddcb78407f5
#
_entry.id   f26321a0efc25e8ed85dcddcb78407f5
#
_cell.length_a   1.000
_cell.length_b   1.000
_cell.length_c   1.000
_cell.angle_alpha   90.00
_cell.angle_beta   90.00
_cell.angle_gamma   90.00
#
_symmetry.space_group_name_H-M   'P 1'
#
loop_
_entity.id
_entity.type
_entity.pdbx_description
1 polymer ?
#
loop_
_entity_poly.entity_id
_entity_poly.type
_entity_poly.pdbx_seq_one_letter_code
_entity_poly.pdbx_strand_id
1 'polypeptide(L)'
;MTLTKQHKKVILVGDGAVGSSYAFALVNQGIAQELGIVDIFKEKTEGDAEDLSHALAFTSPKKIYSAEYADAHDADLVVLTAGAPQKPGETRLQLVEKNLRINKDVVTKIVASGFNGIFLVAANPVDILTYSTWKFSGFPKERVIGSGTSLDSARFRQALAEKLDVDARSVHAYIMGEHGDSEFAVWSHANVAGVNLENYLQDVENFNAAELVDLFEGVRDAAYSIINKKGATFYGIAVALARITKAILDDENSVLPLSVFQEGQYPGVTDCYIGQPAIVGAHGIVRPVNIPLNDAEKQKMQASAKQLKDIINDAFSKEDFASAAKN
;
A
#
# COMPACT_ATOMS: atom_id res chain seq x y z
N MET A 1 18.20 -23.28 -0.82
CA MET A 1 16.74 -23.26 -0.97
C MET A 1 16.17 -23.37 0.44
N THR A 2 15.74 -22.28 1.04
CA THR A 2 15.09 -22.28 2.34
C THR A 2 13.68 -22.86 2.13
N LEU A 3 13.33 -23.92 2.85
CA LEU A 3 11.97 -24.46 2.80
C LEU A 3 11.03 -23.38 3.32
N THR A 4 10.21 -22.80 2.43
CA THR A 4 9.15 -21.87 2.85
C THR A 4 8.19 -22.61 3.77
N LYS A 5 7.78 -21.96 4.86
CA LYS A 5 6.76 -22.47 5.78
C LYS A 5 5.55 -22.96 4.97
N GLN A 6 5.17 -24.22 5.15
CA GLN A 6 4.07 -24.82 4.36
C GLN A 6 2.70 -24.21 4.67
N HIS A 7 2.51 -23.65 5.87
CA HIS A 7 1.26 -23.04 6.30
C HIS A 7 1.47 -21.53 6.43
N LYS A 8 0.80 -20.77 5.58
CA LYS A 8 0.90 -19.29 5.49
C LYS A 8 -0.34 -18.66 6.09
N LYS A 9 -0.15 -17.83 7.10
CA LYS A 9 -1.21 -17.19 7.87
C LYS A 9 -1.17 -15.68 7.71
N VAL A 10 -2.33 -15.11 7.42
CA VAL A 10 -2.57 -13.67 7.33
C VAL A 10 -3.57 -13.25 8.40
N ILE A 11 -3.28 -12.17 9.09
CA ILE A 11 -4.25 -11.46 9.94
C ILE A 11 -4.58 -10.14 9.27
N LEU A 12 -5.85 -9.95 8.96
CA LEU A 12 -6.41 -8.69 8.51
C LEU A 12 -6.94 -7.91 9.72
N VAL A 13 -6.52 -6.66 9.88
CA VAL A 13 -7.04 -5.76 10.90
C VAL A 13 -7.77 -4.61 10.24
N GLY A 14 -9.09 -4.56 10.46
CA GLY A 14 -10.01 -3.64 9.81
C GLY A 14 -10.84 -4.32 8.73
N ASP A 15 -12.12 -4.57 9.03
CA ASP A 15 -13.06 -5.24 8.13
C ASP A 15 -14.05 -4.23 7.50
N GLY A 16 -13.51 -3.07 7.12
CA GLY A 16 -14.24 -2.08 6.33
C GLY A 16 -14.32 -2.49 4.85
N ALA A 17 -14.75 -1.57 3.98
CA ALA A 17 -14.91 -1.85 2.55
C ALA A 17 -13.61 -2.33 1.88
N VAL A 18 -12.44 -1.80 2.28
CA VAL A 18 -11.14 -2.27 1.78
C VAL A 18 -10.81 -3.65 2.33
N GLY A 19 -10.95 -3.85 3.66
CA GLY A 19 -10.59 -5.10 4.30
C GLY A 19 -11.43 -6.28 3.81
N SER A 20 -12.75 -6.17 3.77
CA SER A 20 -13.63 -7.23 3.27
C SER A 20 -13.40 -7.54 1.78
N SER A 21 -13.15 -6.51 0.96
CA SER A 21 -12.78 -6.73 -0.46
C SER A 21 -11.41 -7.42 -0.59
N TYR A 22 -10.45 -7.09 0.27
CA TYR A 22 -9.15 -7.76 0.31
C TYR A 22 -9.29 -9.23 0.76
N ALA A 23 -10.07 -9.50 1.81
CA ALA A 23 -10.35 -10.85 2.26
C ALA A 23 -10.96 -11.69 1.13
N PHE A 24 -11.94 -11.15 0.40
CA PHE A 24 -12.52 -11.79 -0.77
C PHE A 24 -11.48 -12.03 -1.88
N ALA A 25 -10.62 -11.04 -2.16
CA ALA A 25 -9.57 -11.19 -3.17
C ALA A 25 -8.57 -12.30 -2.82
N LEU A 26 -8.19 -12.44 -1.53
CA LEU A 26 -7.33 -13.54 -1.05
C LEU A 26 -7.99 -14.90 -1.23
N VAL A 27 -9.27 -15.02 -0.88
CA VAL A 27 -10.02 -16.26 -1.02
C VAL A 27 -10.12 -16.66 -2.48
N ASN A 28 -10.55 -15.72 -3.34
CA ASN A 28 -10.74 -15.97 -4.77
C ASN A 28 -9.43 -16.33 -5.50
N GLN A 29 -8.30 -15.74 -5.11
CA GLN A 29 -6.99 -16.00 -5.72
C GLN A 29 -6.23 -17.17 -5.07
N GLY A 30 -6.79 -17.81 -4.04
CA GLY A 30 -6.14 -18.93 -3.37
C GLY A 30 -4.90 -18.56 -2.56
N ILE A 31 -4.76 -17.29 -2.16
CA ILE A 31 -3.60 -16.79 -1.41
C ILE A 31 -3.77 -17.09 0.09
N ALA A 32 -2.70 -17.53 0.75
CA ALA A 32 -2.65 -17.99 2.13
C ALA A 32 -3.52 -19.22 2.43
N GLN A 33 -3.21 -19.95 3.50
CA GLN A 33 -3.97 -21.09 4.00
C GLN A 33 -4.82 -20.74 5.21
N GLU A 34 -4.47 -19.65 5.91
CA GLU A 34 -5.22 -19.19 7.06
C GLU A 34 -5.42 -17.66 6.99
N LEU A 35 -6.66 -17.22 7.20
CA LEU A 35 -7.07 -15.83 7.23
C LEU A 35 -7.88 -15.57 8.51
N GLY A 36 -7.29 -14.82 9.43
CA GLY A 36 -8.01 -14.27 10.59
C GLY A 36 -8.42 -12.82 10.31
N ILE A 37 -9.64 -12.45 10.66
CA ILE A 37 -10.21 -11.12 10.46
C ILE A 37 -10.47 -10.48 11.82
N VAL A 38 -9.86 -9.33 12.09
CA VAL A 38 -9.99 -8.57 13.33
C VAL A 38 -10.66 -7.23 13.02
N ASP A 39 -11.71 -6.92 13.75
CA ASP A 39 -12.34 -5.60 13.74
C ASP A 39 -12.96 -5.31 15.12
N ILE A 40 -13.27 -4.06 15.39
CA ILE A 40 -14.04 -3.65 16.59
C ILE A 40 -15.50 -4.12 16.53
N PHE A 41 -16.02 -4.40 15.35
CA PHE A 41 -17.35 -4.94 15.10
C PHE A 41 -17.28 -6.46 14.92
N LYS A 42 -17.21 -7.20 16.04
CA LYS A 42 -16.99 -8.65 16.04
C LYS A 42 -18.07 -9.44 15.29
N GLU A 43 -19.33 -9.09 15.45
CA GLU A 43 -20.43 -9.75 14.74
C GLU A 43 -20.29 -9.64 13.22
N LYS A 44 -19.75 -8.52 12.73
CA LYS A 44 -19.47 -8.35 11.30
C LYS A 44 -18.35 -9.29 10.84
N THR A 45 -17.24 -9.40 11.58
CA THR A 45 -16.14 -10.30 11.22
C THR A 45 -16.54 -11.77 11.27
N GLU A 46 -17.43 -12.15 12.20
CA GLU A 46 -18.01 -13.49 12.26
C GLU A 46 -18.85 -13.77 11.01
N GLY A 47 -19.72 -12.84 10.61
CA GLY A 47 -20.55 -12.96 9.40
C GLY A 47 -19.72 -13.02 8.12
N ASP A 48 -18.73 -12.12 7.95
CA ASP A 48 -17.86 -12.12 6.77
C ASP A 48 -16.98 -13.39 6.69
N ALA A 49 -16.49 -13.90 7.84
CA ALA A 49 -15.75 -15.14 7.88
C ALA A 49 -16.62 -16.36 7.51
N GLU A 50 -17.86 -16.39 7.93
CA GLU A 50 -18.82 -17.44 7.57
C GLU A 50 -19.13 -17.40 6.08
N ASP A 51 -19.48 -16.24 5.52
CA ASP A 51 -19.80 -16.06 4.11
C ASP A 51 -18.61 -16.42 3.21
N LEU A 52 -17.41 -15.91 3.54
CA LEU A 52 -16.18 -16.28 2.83
C LEU A 52 -15.87 -17.78 2.90
N SER A 53 -16.22 -18.44 4.02
CA SER A 53 -16.03 -19.89 4.17
C SER A 53 -16.92 -20.70 3.23
N HIS A 54 -18.11 -20.20 2.91
CA HIS A 54 -18.99 -20.86 1.92
C HIS A 54 -18.39 -20.86 0.50
N ALA A 55 -17.53 -19.87 0.16
CA ALA A 55 -16.83 -19.85 -1.12
C ALA A 55 -15.75 -20.95 -1.26
N LEU A 56 -15.34 -21.60 -0.16
CA LEU A 56 -14.26 -22.61 -0.18
C LEU A 56 -14.65 -23.87 -0.94
N ALA A 57 -15.94 -24.11 -1.22
CA ALA A 57 -16.38 -25.17 -2.12
C ALA A 57 -15.93 -24.93 -3.59
N PHE A 58 -15.56 -23.70 -3.94
CA PHE A 58 -15.19 -23.27 -5.30
C PHE A 58 -13.75 -22.79 -5.41
N THR A 59 -13.01 -22.69 -4.31
CA THR A 59 -11.66 -22.13 -4.24
C THR A 59 -10.71 -23.08 -3.49
N SER A 60 -9.45 -22.65 -3.30
CA SER A 60 -8.47 -23.42 -2.54
C SER A 60 -8.86 -23.54 -1.06
N PRO A 61 -8.69 -24.72 -0.43
CA PRO A 61 -8.98 -24.91 1.00
C PRO A 61 -8.18 -23.97 1.88
N LYS A 62 -8.85 -23.36 2.85
CA LYS A 62 -8.23 -22.50 3.87
C LYS A 62 -9.08 -22.45 5.14
N LYS A 63 -8.48 -21.97 6.22
CA LYS A 63 -9.19 -21.63 7.46
C LYS A 63 -9.47 -20.14 7.47
N ILE A 64 -10.75 -19.74 7.61
CA ILE A 64 -11.19 -18.34 7.71
C ILE A 64 -11.97 -18.20 9.01
N TYR A 65 -11.68 -17.16 9.79
CA TYR A 65 -12.34 -16.97 11.08
C TYR A 65 -12.26 -15.52 11.57
N SER A 66 -13.24 -15.14 12.41
CA SER A 66 -13.15 -13.93 13.21
C SER A 66 -12.06 -14.12 14.26
N ALA A 67 -11.05 -13.26 14.23
CA ALA A 67 -9.84 -13.38 15.03
C ALA A 67 -9.74 -12.30 16.11
N GLU A 68 -8.91 -12.56 17.10
CA GLU A 68 -8.46 -11.58 18.09
C GLU A 68 -7.01 -11.15 17.78
N TYR A 69 -6.55 -10.04 18.38
CA TYR A 69 -5.15 -9.59 18.21
C TYR A 69 -4.11 -10.64 18.64
N ALA A 70 -4.47 -11.48 19.62
CA ALA A 70 -3.61 -12.57 20.09
C ALA A 70 -3.32 -13.62 19.02
N ASP A 71 -4.23 -13.80 18.07
CA ASP A 71 -4.07 -14.77 16.98
C ASP A 71 -2.96 -14.37 15.99
N ALA A 72 -2.43 -13.14 16.10
CA ALA A 72 -1.32 -12.69 15.25
C ALA A 72 0.03 -13.31 15.64
N HIS A 73 0.15 -13.98 16.79
CA HIS A 73 1.43 -14.45 17.35
C HIS A 73 2.26 -15.32 16.40
N ASP A 74 1.65 -16.11 15.53
CA ASP A 74 2.29 -17.00 14.57
C ASP A 74 2.00 -16.63 13.09
N ALA A 75 1.42 -15.46 12.86
CA ALA A 75 1.12 -14.98 11.52
C ALA A 75 2.39 -14.60 10.74
N ASP A 76 2.37 -14.83 9.43
CA ASP A 76 3.43 -14.40 8.53
C ASP A 76 3.25 -12.93 8.11
N LEU A 77 2.00 -12.46 8.03
CA LEU A 77 1.65 -11.12 7.59
C LEU A 77 0.48 -10.58 8.40
N VAL A 78 0.60 -9.34 8.84
CA VAL A 78 -0.52 -8.53 9.36
C VAL A 78 -0.80 -7.40 8.38
N VAL A 79 -2.05 -7.31 7.91
CA VAL A 79 -2.49 -6.28 6.98
C VAL A 79 -3.36 -5.27 7.72
N LEU A 80 -2.94 -4.01 7.71
CA LEU A 80 -3.61 -2.92 8.45
C LEU A 80 -4.44 -2.08 7.49
N THR A 81 -5.75 -2.28 7.51
CA THR A 81 -6.75 -1.48 6.79
C THR A 81 -7.63 -0.67 7.73
N ALA A 82 -7.47 -0.87 9.06
CA ALA A 82 -8.22 -0.15 10.07
C ALA A 82 -7.84 1.33 10.09
N GLY A 83 -8.82 2.19 9.95
CA GLY A 83 -8.68 3.63 9.98
C GLY A 83 -10.03 4.31 9.94
N ALA A 84 -10.10 5.52 10.48
CA ALA A 84 -11.32 6.32 10.45
C ALA A 84 -11.37 7.16 9.16
N PRO A 85 -12.51 7.25 8.48
CA PRO A 85 -12.68 8.16 7.37
C PRO A 85 -12.68 9.62 7.84
N GLN A 86 -12.32 10.53 6.94
CA GLN A 86 -12.43 11.96 7.18
C GLN A 86 -13.91 12.36 7.33
N LYS A 87 -14.18 13.14 8.37
CA LYS A 87 -15.53 13.69 8.58
C LYS A 87 -15.68 15.07 7.91
N PRO A 88 -16.90 15.48 7.55
CA PRO A 88 -17.15 16.84 7.12
C PRO A 88 -16.64 17.86 8.13
N GLY A 89 -15.83 18.83 7.68
CA GLY A 89 -15.23 19.86 8.55
C GLY A 89 -13.98 19.44 9.33
N GLU A 90 -13.57 18.16 9.27
CA GLU A 90 -12.33 17.67 9.88
C GLU A 90 -11.12 18.07 9.03
N THR A 91 -10.10 18.67 9.65
CA THR A 91 -8.86 19.00 8.96
C THR A 91 -8.02 17.75 8.67
N ARG A 92 -7.12 17.82 7.67
CA ARG A 92 -6.17 16.72 7.37
C ARG A 92 -5.32 16.36 8.60
N LEU A 93 -4.88 17.33 9.36
CA LEU A 93 -4.09 17.09 10.58
C LEU A 93 -4.87 16.34 11.67
N GLN A 94 -6.13 16.73 11.91
CA GLN A 94 -7.01 16.04 12.88
C GLN A 94 -7.25 14.58 12.46
N LEU A 95 -7.41 14.32 11.16
CA LEU A 95 -7.54 12.95 10.64
C LEU A 95 -6.24 12.14 10.86
N VAL A 96 -5.09 12.75 10.61
CA VAL A 96 -3.78 12.11 10.86
C VAL A 96 -3.66 11.71 12.32
N GLU A 97 -3.89 12.61 13.26
CA GLU A 97 -3.80 12.31 14.70
C GLU A 97 -4.73 11.20 15.15
N LYS A 98 -5.97 11.24 14.67
CA LYS A 98 -6.96 10.21 14.97
C LYS A 98 -6.51 8.84 14.48
N ASN A 99 -6.01 8.75 13.25
CA ASN A 99 -5.54 7.50 12.67
C ASN A 99 -4.21 7.04 13.30
N LEU A 100 -3.35 7.94 13.73
CA LEU A 100 -2.16 7.59 14.52
C LEU A 100 -2.52 6.94 15.86
N ARG A 101 -3.56 7.43 16.57
CA ARG A 101 -4.01 6.79 17.81
C ARG A 101 -4.57 5.39 17.57
N ILE A 102 -5.37 5.22 16.53
CA ILE A 102 -5.87 3.89 16.12
C ILE A 102 -4.71 2.97 15.79
N ASN A 103 -3.77 3.44 14.96
CA ASN A 103 -2.61 2.65 14.55
C ASN A 103 -1.73 2.26 15.74
N LYS A 104 -1.47 3.19 16.68
CA LYS A 104 -0.71 2.91 17.91
C LYS A 104 -1.37 1.81 18.75
N ASP A 105 -2.67 1.90 18.97
CA ASP A 105 -3.42 0.89 19.74
C ASP A 105 -3.33 -0.49 19.08
N VAL A 106 -3.61 -0.56 17.78
CA VAL A 106 -3.57 -1.80 16.99
C VAL A 106 -2.17 -2.40 16.98
N VAL A 107 -1.15 -1.63 16.60
CA VAL A 107 0.24 -2.12 16.50
C VAL A 107 0.75 -2.59 17.85
N THR A 108 0.46 -1.87 18.93
CA THR A 108 0.85 -2.27 20.30
C THR A 108 0.25 -3.63 20.68
N LYS A 109 -1.03 -3.86 20.39
CA LYS A 109 -1.72 -5.14 20.66
C LYS A 109 -1.13 -6.29 19.81
N ILE A 110 -0.87 -6.03 18.55
CA ILE A 110 -0.25 -7.03 17.66
C ILE A 110 1.16 -7.39 18.14
N VAL A 111 2.00 -6.41 18.47
CA VAL A 111 3.36 -6.68 19.00
C VAL A 111 3.29 -7.43 20.33
N ALA A 112 2.35 -7.07 21.21
CA ALA A 112 2.16 -7.75 22.50
C ALA A 112 1.72 -9.22 22.35
N SER A 113 1.14 -9.63 21.22
CA SER A 113 0.83 -11.04 20.93
C SER A 113 2.08 -11.91 20.72
N GLY A 114 3.25 -11.30 20.49
CA GLY A 114 4.48 -12.00 20.09
C GLY A 114 4.64 -12.10 18.57
N PHE A 115 3.85 -11.35 17.79
CA PHE A 115 3.98 -11.27 16.33
C PHE A 115 5.40 -10.93 15.90
N ASN A 116 5.92 -11.66 14.91
CA ASN A 116 7.27 -11.48 14.38
C ASN A 116 7.33 -11.61 12.84
N GLY A 117 6.22 -11.35 12.16
CA GLY A 117 6.11 -11.38 10.69
C GLY A 117 6.36 -10.00 10.05
N ILE A 118 5.57 -9.68 9.03
CA ILE A 118 5.64 -8.45 8.25
C ILE A 118 4.35 -7.65 8.45
N PHE A 119 4.45 -6.33 8.62
CA PHE A 119 3.32 -5.41 8.54
C PHE A 119 3.14 -4.89 7.11
N LEU A 120 1.91 -5.00 6.58
CA LEU A 120 1.49 -4.35 5.34
C LEU A 120 0.40 -3.32 5.67
N VAL A 121 0.73 -2.05 5.49
CA VAL A 121 -0.15 -0.92 5.84
C VAL A 121 -0.88 -0.42 4.60
N ALA A 122 -2.20 -0.27 4.71
CA ALA A 122 -3.07 0.26 3.66
C ALA A 122 -4.02 1.36 4.14
N ALA A 123 -4.13 1.55 5.46
CA ALA A 123 -4.90 2.64 6.03
C ALA A 123 -4.26 4.01 5.71
N ASN A 124 -5.11 5.01 5.44
CA ASN A 124 -4.65 6.35 5.07
C ASN A 124 -4.54 7.31 6.26
N PRO A 125 -3.56 8.24 6.19
CA PRO A 125 -2.55 8.45 5.14
C PRO A 125 -1.42 7.42 5.21
N VAL A 126 -1.29 6.61 4.16
CA VAL A 126 -0.54 5.35 4.19
C VAL A 126 0.95 5.54 4.53
N ASP A 127 1.62 6.53 3.97
CA ASP A 127 3.06 6.75 4.20
C ASP A 127 3.33 7.14 5.67
N ILE A 128 2.48 7.98 6.24
CA ILE A 128 2.55 8.41 7.65
C ILE A 128 2.22 7.24 8.58
N LEU A 129 1.18 6.45 8.26
CA LEU A 129 0.81 5.30 9.07
C LEU A 129 1.82 4.15 8.94
N THR A 130 2.51 4.01 7.81
CA THR A 130 3.64 3.08 7.68
C THR A 130 4.82 3.52 8.55
N TYR A 131 5.18 4.81 8.53
CA TYR A 131 6.19 5.36 9.43
C TYR A 131 5.82 5.15 10.90
N SER A 132 4.59 5.42 11.27
CA SER A 132 4.13 5.24 12.64
C SER A 132 4.09 3.77 13.06
N THR A 133 3.71 2.85 12.16
CA THR A 133 3.76 1.40 12.41
C THR A 133 5.19 0.96 12.70
N TRP A 134 6.17 1.44 11.92
CA TRP A 134 7.58 1.20 12.18
C TRP A 134 8.01 1.70 13.56
N LYS A 135 7.68 2.93 13.90
CA LYS A 135 8.03 3.53 15.21
C LYS A 135 7.36 2.83 16.39
N PHE A 136 6.09 2.46 16.28
CA PHE A 136 5.35 1.83 17.38
C PHE A 136 5.67 0.34 17.53
N SER A 137 6.03 -0.35 16.45
CA SER A 137 6.36 -1.78 16.50
C SER A 137 7.80 -2.03 16.94
N GLY A 138 8.73 -1.11 16.66
CA GLY A 138 10.17 -1.35 16.81
C GLY A 138 10.73 -2.40 15.85
N PHE A 139 10.00 -2.76 14.80
CA PHE A 139 10.43 -3.74 13.81
C PHE A 139 11.52 -3.17 12.90
N PRO A 140 12.36 -4.02 12.30
CA PRO A 140 13.21 -3.60 11.19
C PRO A 140 12.37 -2.95 10.08
N LYS A 141 12.87 -1.85 9.50
CA LYS A 141 12.16 -1.08 8.47
C LYS A 141 11.78 -1.91 7.24
N GLU A 142 12.54 -2.95 6.94
CA GLU A 142 12.30 -3.87 5.84
C GLU A 142 11.03 -4.71 6.05
N ARG A 143 10.61 -4.90 7.32
CA ARG A 143 9.41 -5.67 7.69
C ARG A 143 8.17 -4.81 7.94
N VAL A 144 8.25 -3.52 7.62
CA VAL A 144 7.10 -2.61 7.66
C VAL A 144 6.95 -1.99 6.28
N ILE A 145 5.85 -2.28 5.61
CA ILE A 145 5.64 -1.97 4.19
C ILE A 145 4.30 -1.24 4.06
N GLY A 146 4.27 -0.13 3.35
CA GLY A 146 3.02 0.50 2.96
C GLY A 146 2.62 0.10 1.54
N SER A 147 1.32 0.04 1.27
CA SER A 147 0.82 -0.19 -0.10
C SER A 147 1.30 0.88 -1.09
N GLY A 148 1.65 2.06 -0.57
CA GLY A 148 2.24 3.17 -1.32
C GLY A 148 1.45 3.52 -2.58
N THR A 149 2.17 3.74 -3.65
CA THR A 149 1.61 4.10 -4.96
C THR A 149 1.32 2.88 -5.86
N SER A 150 1.08 1.69 -5.26
CA SER A 150 0.78 0.47 -6.03
C SER A 150 -0.49 0.62 -6.88
N LEU A 151 -1.56 1.16 -6.28
CA LEU A 151 -2.81 1.36 -7.01
C LEU A 151 -2.71 2.51 -8.00
N ASP A 152 -2.02 3.60 -7.65
CA ASP A 152 -1.85 4.77 -8.52
C ASP A 152 -1.03 4.41 -9.76
N SER A 153 0.05 3.63 -9.57
CA SER A 153 0.82 3.07 -10.70
C SER A 153 -0.01 2.12 -11.57
N ALA A 154 -0.90 1.32 -10.97
CA ALA A 154 -1.80 0.46 -11.73
C ALA A 154 -2.82 1.26 -12.56
N ARG A 155 -3.40 2.32 -11.98
CA ARG A 155 -4.28 3.27 -12.69
C ARG A 155 -3.54 3.96 -13.84
N PHE A 156 -2.31 4.40 -13.57
CA PHE A 156 -1.47 5.05 -14.57
C PHE A 156 -1.16 4.12 -15.75
N ARG A 157 -0.79 2.87 -15.47
CA ARG A 157 -0.57 1.85 -16.49
C ARG A 157 -1.83 1.54 -17.28
N GLN A 158 -2.99 1.45 -16.62
CA GLN A 158 -4.28 1.23 -17.27
C GLN A 158 -4.65 2.40 -18.21
N ALA A 159 -4.53 3.63 -17.73
CA ALA A 159 -4.82 4.82 -18.52
C ALA A 159 -3.92 4.96 -19.76
N LEU A 160 -2.62 4.67 -19.60
CA LEU A 160 -1.67 4.61 -20.71
C LEU A 160 -2.05 3.49 -21.70
N ALA A 161 -2.38 2.31 -21.20
CA ALA A 161 -2.73 1.17 -22.02
C ALA A 161 -3.98 1.42 -22.87
N GLU A 162 -5.02 2.03 -22.29
CA GLU A 162 -6.23 2.45 -23.01
C GLU A 162 -5.92 3.49 -24.08
N LYS A 163 -5.06 4.47 -23.77
CA LYS A 163 -4.66 5.51 -24.72
C LYS A 163 -3.84 4.97 -25.88
N LEU A 164 -3.01 3.94 -25.63
CA LEU A 164 -2.08 3.34 -26.61
C LEU A 164 -2.62 2.08 -27.28
N ASP A 165 -3.84 1.65 -26.94
CA ASP A 165 -4.46 0.41 -27.41
C ASP A 165 -3.57 -0.84 -27.21
N VAL A 166 -3.01 -0.96 -26.00
CA VAL A 166 -2.16 -2.11 -25.61
C VAL A 166 -2.64 -2.71 -24.29
N ASP A 167 -2.19 -3.93 -23.98
CA ASP A 167 -2.47 -4.55 -22.68
C ASP A 167 -1.70 -3.81 -21.57
N ALA A 168 -2.37 -3.49 -20.46
CA ALA A 168 -1.76 -2.79 -19.31
C ALA A 168 -0.55 -3.52 -18.70
N ARG A 169 -0.46 -4.85 -18.89
CA ARG A 169 0.70 -5.65 -18.45
C ARG A 169 1.95 -5.39 -19.29
N SER A 170 1.79 -4.86 -20.50
CA SER A 170 2.89 -4.48 -21.40
C SER A 170 3.40 -3.06 -21.14
N VAL A 171 2.72 -2.28 -20.30
CA VAL A 171 3.13 -0.92 -19.92
C VAL A 171 3.92 -0.98 -18.62
N HIS A 172 5.12 -0.43 -18.61
CA HIS A 172 5.94 -0.23 -17.41
C HIS A 172 6.01 1.26 -17.13
N ALA A 173 5.27 1.69 -16.11
CA ALA A 173 5.21 3.08 -15.68
C ALA A 173 4.91 3.14 -14.18
N TYR A 174 5.48 4.12 -13.49
CA TYR A 174 5.38 4.26 -12.05
C TYR A 174 4.89 5.64 -11.66
N ILE A 175 4.03 5.66 -10.65
CA ILE A 175 3.78 6.82 -9.81
C ILE A 175 4.69 6.70 -8.60
N MET A 176 5.38 7.78 -8.23
CA MET A 176 6.25 7.89 -7.07
C MET A 176 5.86 9.10 -6.21
N GLY A 177 6.46 9.20 -5.03
CA GLY A 177 6.12 10.24 -4.07
C GLY A 177 5.17 9.77 -2.98
N GLU A 178 4.58 10.69 -2.22
CA GLU A 178 3.51 10.43 -1.27
C GLU A 178 2.30 9.83 -2.01
N HIS A 179 1.64 8.82 -1.43
CA HIS A 179 0.31 8.44 -1.90
C HIS A 179 -0.70 9.54 -1.54
N GLY A 180 -0.97 10.43 -2.48
CA GLY A 180 -1.83 11.60 -2.29
C GLY A 180 -1.51 12.73 -3.28
N ASP A 181 -1.80 13.96 -2.86
CA ASP A 181 -1.76 15.13 -3.76
C ASP A 181 -0.37 15.46 -4.32
N SER A 182 0.70 15.02 -3.65
CA SER A 182 2.09 15.25 -4.08
C SER A 182 2.73 14.09 -4.84
N GLU A 183 1.94 13.09 -5.26
CA GLU A 183 2.41 12.03 -6.14
C GLU A 183 2.78 12.56 -7.53
N PHE A 184 3.65 11.86 -8.22
CA PHE A 184 4.04 12.24 -9.57
C PHE A 184 4.34 11.04 -10.47
N ALA A 185 4.04 11.19 -11.77
CA ALA A 185 4.39 10.22 -12.77
C ALA A 185 5.87 10.30 -13.14
N VAL A 186 6.56 9.15 -13.20
CA VAL A 186 7.94 9.02 -13.66
C VAL A 186 7.93 8.79 -15.18
N TRP A 187 7.73 9.86 -15.92
CA TRP A 187 7.64 9.85 -17.37
C TRP A 187 8.94 9.41 -18.06
N SER A 188 10.07 9.82 -17.49
CA SER A 188 11.41 9.55 -18.04
C SER A 188 11.73 8.06 -18.19
N HIS A 189 11.03 7.19 -17.44
CA HIS A 189 11.24 5.73 -17.46
C HIS A 189 9.96 4.95 -17.83
N ALA A 190 8.89 5.64 -18.21
CA ALA A 190 7.72 4.97 -18.75
C ALA A 190 8.06 4.33 -20.10
N ASN A 191 7.63 3.08 -20.29
CA ASN A 191 7.93 2.34 -21.51
C ASN A 191 6.83 1.32 -21.85
N VAL A 192 6.76 0.94 -23.14
CA VAL A 192 5.93 -0.15 -23.64
C VAL A 192 6.87 -1.18 -24.25
N ALA A 193 6.82 -2.40 -23.74
CA ALA A 193 7.68 -3.51 -24.20
C ALA A 193 9.20 -3.16 -24.24
N GLY A 194 9.67 -2.28 -23.32
CA GLY A 194 11.05 -1.82 -23.26
C GLY A 194 11.38 -0.62 -24.17
N VAL A 195 10.46 -0.19 -25.03
CA VAL A 195 10.61 1.05 -25.80
C VAL A 195 10.18 2.22 -24.93
N ASN A 196 11.07 3.21 -24.71
CA ASN A 196 10.73 4.41 -23.96
C ASN A 196 9.48 5.07 -24.52
N LEU A 197 8.59 5.54 -23.65
CA LEU A 197 7.28 6.07 -24.03
C LEU A 197 7.39 7.22 -25.03
N GLU A 198 8.36 8.13 -24.86
CA GLU A 198 8.56 9.25 -25.78
C GLU A 198 8.86 8.77 -27.21
N ASN A 199 9.69 7.73 -27.35
CA ASN A 199 10.00 7.14 -28.65
C ASN A 199 8.80 6.35 -29.20
N TYR A 200 8.10 5.60 -28.33
CA TYR A 200 6.91 4.84 -28.72
C TYR A 200 5.81 5.76 -29.29
N LEU A 201 5.64 6.94 -28.69
CA LEU A 201 4.62 7.91 -29.09
C LEU A 201 4.92 8.60 -30.45
N GLN A 202 6.17 8.58 -30.91
CA GLN A 202 6.50 9.08 -32.27
C GLN A 202 5.86 8.24 -33.38
N ASP A 203 5.61 6.97 -33.10
CA ASP A 203 4.96 6.03 -34.04
C ASP A 203 3.44 6.00 -33.88
N VAL A 204 2.87 6.75 -32.93
CA VAL A 204 1.40 6.81 -32.69
C VAL A 204 0.82 8.02 -33.44
N GLU A 205 0.00 7.73 -34.46
CA GLU A 205 -0.65 8.78 -35.25
C GLU A 205 -1.53 9.70 -34.36
N ASN A 206 -1.47 11.01 -34.61
CA ASN A 206 -2.27 12.04 -33.95
C ASN A 206 -2.08 12.14 -32.42
N PHE A 207 -0.94 11.70 -31.89
CA PHE A 207 -0.66 11.86 -30.46
C PHE A 207 -0.33 13.33 -30.13
N ASN A 208 -0.97 13.87 -29.09
CA ASN A 208 -0.71 15.19 -28.53
C ASN A 208 -0.11 15.07 -27.13
N ALA A 209 1.08 15.63 -26.91
CA ALA A 209 1.75 15.60 -25.61
C ALA A 209 0.93 16.24 -24.46
N ALA A 210 0.04 17.20 -24.75
CA ALA A 210 -0.86 17.76 -23.74
C ALA A 210 -1.79 16.71 -23.13
N GLU A 211 -2.15 15.68 -23.88
CA GLU A 211 -3.02 14.61 -23.41
C GLU A 211 -2.38 13.76 -22.30
N LEU A 212 -1.06 13.74 -22.20
CA LEU A 212 -0.36 13.08 -21.07
C LEU A 212 -0.58 13.82 -19.75
N VAL A 213 -0.69 15.13 -19.79
CA VAL A 213 -0.98 15.93 -18.59
C VAL A 213 -2.39 15.62 -18.11
N ASP A 214 -3.37 15.67 -19.00
CA ASP A 214 -4.78 15.37 -18.70
C ASP A 214 -4.92 13.92 -18.20
N LEU A 215 -4.20 12.98 -18.82
CA LEU A 215 -4.16 11.58 -18.39
C LEU A 215 -3.66 11.42 -16.95
N PHE A 216 -2.55 12.07 -16.60
CA PHE A 216 -2.01 12.01 -15.24
C PHE A 216 -2.95 12.67 -14.22
N GLU A 217 -3.55 13.82 -14.56
CA GLU A 217 -4.54 14.47 -13.70
C GLU A 217 -5.73 13.54 -13.46
N GLY A 218 -6.23 12.86 -14.50
CA GLY A 218 -7.27 11.86 -14.38
C GLY A 218 -6.90 10.68 -13.48
N VAL A 219 -5.65 10.24 -13.49
CA VAL A 219 -5.13 9.18 -12.62
C VAL A 219 -5.12 9.64 -11.16
N ARG A 220 -4.54 10.81 -10.88
CA ARG A 220 -4.48 11.40 -9.53
C ARG A 220 -5.89 11.60 -8.96
N ASP A 221 -6.80 12.10 -9.76
CA ASP A 221 -8.15 12.46 -9.33
C ASP A 221 -9.14 11.27 -9.39
N ALA A 222 -8.70 10.10 -9.88
CA ALA A 222 -9.55 8.91 -10.04
C ALA A 222 -10.24 8.47 -8.73
N ALA A 223 -9.52 8.58 -7.60
CA ALA A 223 -10.09 8.23 -6.29
C ALA A 223 -11.29 9.12 -5.95
N TYR A 224 -11.17 10.44 -6.14
CA TYR A 224 -12.27 11.39 -5.90
C TYR A 224 -13.47 11.11 -6.79
N SER A 225 -13.24 10.85 -8.10
CA SER A 225 -14.32 10.48 -9.03
C SER A 225 -15.06 9.22 -8.60
N ILE A 226 -14.35 8.17 -8.15
CA ILE A 226 -14.94 6.92 -7.68
C ILE A 226 -15.72 7.14 -6.38
N ILE A 227 -15.16 7.87 -5.42
CA ILE A 227 -15.79 8.17 -4.13
C ILE A 227 -17.08 8.93 -4.34
N ASN A 228 -17.08 9.94 -5.22
CA ASN A 228 -18.29 10.72 -5.53
C ASN A 228 -19.42 9.87 -6.14
N LYS A 229 -19.08 8.80 -6.89
CA LYS A 229 -20.07 7.92 -7.56
C LYS A 229 -20.58 6.78 -6.70
N LYS A 230 -19.74 6.20 -5.82
CA LYS A 230 -20.09 4.98 -5.06
C LYS A 230 -19.74 5.04 -3.57
N GLY A 231 -19.34 6.21 -3.06
CA GLY A 231 -19.06 6.44 -1.63
C GLY A 231 -17.66 6.08 -1.17
N ALA A 232 -16.99 5.11 -1.80
CA ALA A 232 -15.62 4.70 -1.45
C ALA A 232 -14.93 3.99 -2.62
N THR A 233 -13.58 3.98 -2.63
CA THR A 233 -12.78 3.15 -3.52
C THR A 233 -12.20 1.97 -2.69
N PHE A 234 -12.37 0.74 -3.17
CA PHE A 234 -11.93 -0.45 -2.42
C PHE A 234 -11.51 -1.65 -3.29
N TYR A 235 -12.09 -1.89 -4.46
CA TYR A 235 -11.75 -3.07 -5.26
C TYR A 235 -10.30 -3.05 -5.79
N GLY A 236 -9.86 -1.92 -6.33
CA GLY A 236 -8.51 -1.78 -6.88
C GLY A 236 -7.43 -1.96 -5.82
N ILE A 237 -7.59 -1.29 -4.66
CA ILE A 237 -6.63 -1.44 -3.55
C ILE A 237 -6.67 -2.84 -2.96
N ALA A 238 -7.83 -3.50 -2.88
CA ALA A 238 -7.95 -4.87 -2.41
C ALA A 238 -7.11 -5.85 -3.26
N VAL A 239 -7.19 -5.73 -4.59
CA VAL A 239 -6.39 -6.55 -5.51
C VAL A 239 -4.90 -6.19 -5.43
N ALA A 240 -4.55 -4.91 -5.28
CA ALA A 240 -3.16 -4.49 -5.08
C ALA A 240 -2.57 -5.10 -3.79
N LEU A 241 -3.32 -5.07 -2.68
CA LEU A 241 -2.91 -5.71 -1.42
C LEU A 241 -2.76 -7.22 -1.56
N ALA A 242 -3.70 -7.90 -2.24
CA ALA A 242 -3.59 -9.32 -2.52
C ALA A 242 -2.34 -9.64 -3.35
N ARG A 243 -2.00 -8.79 -4.34
CA ARG A 243 -0.78 -8.93 -5.14
C ARG A 243 0.49 -8.77 -4.29
N ILE A 244 0.53 -7.79 -3.38
CA ILE A 244 1.66 -7.58 -2.46
C ILE A 244 1.77 -8.78 -1.51
N THR A 245 0.65 -9.20 -0.91
CA THR A 245 0.57 -10.36 -0.03
C THR A 245 1.13 -11.62 -0.72
N LYS A 246 0.73 -11.87 -1.95
CA LYS A 246 1.23 -12.99 -2.74
C LYS A 246 2.74 -12.92 -2.93
N ALA A 247 3.27 -11.76 -3.30
CA ALA A 247 4.70 -11.56 -3.49
C ALA A 247 5.52 -11.85 -2.23
N ILE A 248 5.01 -11.47 -1.06
CA ILE A 248 5.63 -11.75 0.24
C ILE A 248 5.55 -13.24 0.55
N LEU A 249 4.35 -13.81 0.54
CA LEU A 249 4.13 -15.18 0.97
C LEU A 249 4.77 -16.22 0.05
N ASP A 250 4.89 -15.95 -1.24
CA ASP A 250 5.48 -16.85 -2.23
C ASP A 250 6.96 -16.57 -2.51
N ASP A 251 7.57 -15.61 -1.78
CA ASP A 251 8.98 -15.20 -1.94
C ASP A 251 9.35 -14.86 -3.40
N GLU A 252 8.47 -14.09 -4.06
CA GLU A 252 8.59 -13.89 -5.50
C GLU A 252 9.75 -12.95 -5.89
N ASN A 253 10.28 -12.15 -4.99
CA ASN A 253 11.21 -11.06 -5.28
C ASN A 253 10.69 -10.10 -6.37
N SER A 254 9.39 -9.82 -6.30
CA SER A 254 8.70 -8.95 -7.24
C SER A 254 9.06 -7.49 -7.04
N VAL A 255 9.18 -6.73 -8.14
CA VAL A 255 9.31 -5.26 -8.09
C VAL A 255 7.93 -4.65 -8.07
N LEU A 256 7.58 -3.99 -6.96
CA LEU A 256 6.29 -3.34 -6.76
C LEU A 256 6.50 -1.89 -6.27
N PRO A 257 5.65 -0.93 -6.67
CA PRO A 257 5.69 0.44 -6.16
C PRO A 257 5.05 0.51 -4.77
N LEU A 258 5.88 0.50 -3.75
CA LEU A 258 5.51 0.39 -2.34
C LEU A 258 5.95 1.63 -1.56
N SER A 259 5.32 1.91 -0.43
CA SER A 259 5.82 2.87 0.54
C SER A 259 6.94 2.22 1.34
N VAL A 260 8.16 2.72 1.16
CA VAL A 260 9.38 2.16 1.74
C VAL A 260 10.24 3.23 2.41
N PHE A 261 10.99 2.83 3.42
CA PHE A 261 11.83 3.75 4.19
C PHE A 261 12.98 4.31 3.35
N GLN A 262 13.22 5.61 3.50
CA GLN A 262 14.25 6.35 2.78
C GLN A 262 15.48 6.62 3.65
N GLU A 263 16.65 6.26 3.11
CA GLU A 263 17.97 6.47 3.74
C GLU A 263 18.89 7.35 2.87
N GLY A 264 18.31 8.16 1.99
CA GLY A 264 19.07 9.03 1.07
C GLY A 264 19.25 8.44 -0.33
N GLN A 265 18.39 7.50 -0.74
CA GLN A 265 18.37 6.97 -2.12
C GLN A 265 18.22 8.07 -3.16
N TYR A 266 17.48 9.12 -2.81
CA TYR A 266 17.39 10.36 -3.55
C TYR A 266 17.90 11.52 -2.69
N PRO A 267 18.69 12.46 -3.23
CA PRO A 267 19.26 13.57 -2.47
C PRO A 267 18.20 14.35 -1.70
N GLY A 268 18.38 14.49 -0.38
CA GLY A 268 17.43 15.21 0.49
C GLY A 268 16.19 14.41 0.92
N VAL A 269 16.04 13.16 0.49
CA VAL A 269 14.93 12.27 0.84
C VAL A 269 15.42 11.24 1.85
N THR A 270 15.13 11.47 3.12
CA THR A 270 15.57 10.62 4.25
C THR A 270 14.51 10.57 5.33
N ASP A 271 14.54 9.55 6.18
CA ASP A 271 13.72 9.41 7.38
C ASP A 271 12.22 9.65 7.13
N CYS A 272 11.70 8.99 6.13
CA CYS A 272 10.27 8.90 5.82
C CYS A 272 10.00 7.63 5.04
N TYR A 273 8.75 7.19 5.05
CA TYR A 273 8.23 6.21 4.11
C TYR A 273 7.60 6.94 2.95
N ILE A 274 7.88 6.51 1.71
CA ILE A 274 7.37 7.17 0.50
C ILE A 274 7.31 6.16 -0.65
N GLY A 275 6.39 6.38 -1.59
CA GLY A 275 6.16 5.51 -2.73
C GLY A 275 7.34 5.49 -3.71
N GLN A 276 7.92 4.31 -3.89
CA GLN A 276 8.88 4.01 -4.95
C GLN A 276 8.92 2.50 -5.26
N PRO A 277 9.41 2.07 -6.43
CA PRO A 277 9.62 0.67 -6.73
C PRO A 277 10.60 0.02 -5.75
N ALA A 278 10.24 -1.16 -5.25
CA ALA A 278 11.10 -1.95 -4.37
C ALA A 278 10.93 -3.44 -4.66
N ILE A 279 11.98 -4.21 -4.44
CA ILE A 279 11.93 -5.68 -4.49
C ILE A 279 11.39 -6.15 -3.14
N VAL A 280 10.36 -7.00 -3.19
CA VAL A 280 9.72 -7.58 -2.00
C VAL A 280 9.66 -9.09 -2.08
N GLY A 281 9.98 -9.77 -0.98
CA GLY A 281 9.98 -11.22 -0.82
C GLY A 281 9.60 -11.64 0.59
N ALA A 282 9.88 -12.88 0.96
CA ALA A 282 9.45 -13.50 2.22
C ALA A 282 9.96 -12.80 3.49
N HIS A 283 11.01 -12.00 3.40
CA HIS A 283 11.57 -11.26 4.54
C HIS A 283 11.22 -9.76 4.52
N GLY A 284 10.28 -9.36 3.67
CA GLY A 284 9.86 -7.97 3.47
C GLY A 284 10.61 -7.32 2.32
N ILE A 285 10.98 -6.05 2.47
CA ILE A 285 11.73 -5.30 1.45
C ILE A 285 13.16 -5.83 1.37
N VAL A 286 13.51 -6.39 0.22
CA VAL A 286 14.88 -6.83 -0.08
C VAL A 286 15.78 -5.63 -0.32
N ARG A 287 15.32 -4.70 -1.15
CA ARG A 287 15.93 -3.39 -1.41
C ARG A 287 15.02 -2.50 -2.25
N PRO A 288 15.13 -1.18 -2.11
CA PRO A 288 14.54 -0.24 -3.07
C PRO A 288 15.17 -0.39 -4.47
N VAL A 289 14.41 -0.03 -5.50
CA VAL A 289 14.90 0.09 -6.88
C VAL A 289 15.00 1.58 -7.21
N ASN A 290 16.22 2.09 -7.28
CA ASN A 290 16.47 3.51 -7.52
C ASN A 290 16.36 3.82 -9.01
N ILE A 291 15.22 4.37 -9.42
CA ILE A 291 15.04 4.87 -10.79
C ILE A 291 15.83 6.17 -10.95
N PRO A 292 16.66 6.33 -12.01
CA PRO A 292 17.34 7.58 -12.28
C PRO A 292 16.32 8.66 -12.69
N LEU A 293 15.89 9.49 -11.76
CA LEU A 293 14.96 10.59 -12.00
C LEU A 293 15.64 11.73 -12.75
N ASN A 294 14.94 12.38 -13.69
CA ASN A 294 15.36 13.66 -14.23
C ASN A 294 15.24 14.78 -13.19
N ASP A 295 15.75 15.99 -13.51
CA ASP A 295 15.82 17.05 -12.50
C ASP A 295 14.45 17.54 -12.04
N ALA A 296 13.44 17.57 -12.91
CA ALA A 296 12.07 17.93 -12.53
C ALA A 296 11.44 16.86 -11.61
N GLU A 297 11.65 15.58 -11.92
CA GLU A 297 11.17 14.46 -11.10
C GLU A 297 11.88 14.41 -9.74
N LYS A 298 13.19 14.70 -9.68
CA LYS A 298 13.93 14.83 -8.41
C LYS A 298 13.35 15.93 -7.53
N GLN A 299 13.04 17.11 -8.12
CA GLN A 299 12.43 18.20 -7.38
C GLN A 299 11.06 17.81 -6.82
N LYS A 300 10.23 17.09 -7.58
CA LYS A 300 8.93 16.57 -7.12
C LYS A 300 9.12 15.57 -5.99
N MET A 301 10.06 14.65 -6.10
CA MET A 301 10.36 13.67 -5.04
C MET A 301 10.80 14.35 -3.73
N GLN A 302 11.67 15.37 -3.82
CA GLN A 302 12.11 16.14 -2.68
C GLN A 302 10.97 16.94 -2.03
N ALA A 303 10.12 17.58 -2.83
CA ALA A 303 8.96 18.32 -2.34
C ALA A 303 7.96 17.42 -1.63
N SER A 304 7.66 16.27 -2.22
CA SER A 304 6.78 15.26 -1.65
C SER A 304 7.31 14.70 -0.32
N ALA A 305 8.59 14.33 -0.26
CA ALA A 305 9.24 13.88 0.97
C ALA A 305 9.26 14.95 2.06
N LYS A 306 9.50 16.22 1.68
CA LYS A 306 9.46 17.34 2.62
C LYS A 306 8.07 17.50 3.24
N GLN A 307 7.02 17.47 2.42
CA GLN A 307 5.64 17.56 2.89
C GLN A 307 5.32 16.44 3.90
N LEU A 308 5.69 15.19 3.61
CA LEU A 308 5.53 14.06 4.54
C LEU A 308 6.27 14.28 5.85
N LYS A 309 7.53 14.73 5.80
CA LYS A 309 8.34 14.99 6.99
C LYS A 309 7.77 16.10 7.85
N ASP A 310 7.29 17.18 7.24
CA ASP A 310 6.68 18.28 7.97
C ASP A 310 5.45 17.80 8.77
N ILE A 311 4.60 16.96 8.16
CA ILE A 311 3.42 16.37 8.83
C ILE A 311 3.84 15.37 9.93
N ILE A 312 4.81 14.50 9.65
CA ILE A 312 5.33 13.54 10.63
C ILE A 312 5.91 14.27 11.84
N ASN A 313 6.76 15.27 11.62
CA ASN A 313 7.39 16.05 12.70
C ASN A 313 6.34 16.76 13.57
N ASP A 314 5.34 17.38 12.95
CA ASP A 314 4.25 18.03 13.70
C ASP A 314 3.46 17.00 14.52
N ALA A 315 3.07 15.88 13.92
CA ALA A 315 2.31 14.84 14.60
C ALA A 315 3.09 14.20 15.76
N PHE A 316 4.37 13.85 15.55
CA PHE A 316 5.21 13.21 16.57
C PHE A 316 5.79 14.20 17.60
N SER A 317 5.66 15.52 17.42
CA SER A 317 5.97 16.49 18.45
C SER A 317 4.97 16.47 19.62
N LYS A 318 3.78 15.90 19.41
CA LYS A 318 2.73 15.85 20.42
C LYS A 318 3.02 14.80 21.49
N GLU A 319 2.61 15.07 22.74
CA GLU A 319 2.93 14.26 23.92
C GLU A 319 2.53 12.79 23.76
N ASP A 320 1.38 12.52 23.11
CA ASP A 320 0.87 11.16 22.84
C ASP A 320 1.84 10.27 22.04
N PHE A 321 2.71 10.88 21.22
CA PHE A 321 3.59 10.18 20.28
C PHE A 321 5.09 10.45 20.51
N ALA A 322 5.44 11.45 21.33
CA ALA A 322 6.82 11.90 21.55
C ALA A 322 7.75 10.80 22.08
N SER A 323 7.24 9.82 22.81
CA SER A 323 8.03 8.68 23.29
C SER A 323 8.49 7.76 22.14
N ALA A 324 7.70 7.62 21.09
CA ALA A 324 8.03 6.81 19.93
C ALA A 324 8.99 7.50 18.96
N ALA A 325 9.07 8.83 18.99
CA ALA A 325 10.00 9.61 18.16
C ALA A 325 11.48 9.36 18.56
N LYS A 326 11.75 8.86 19.77
CA LYS A 326 13.10 8.65 20.32
C LYS A 326 13.69 7.26 20.01
N ASN A 327 12.90 6.37 19.48
CA ASN A 327 13.30 5.03 19.04
C ASN A 327 13.41 4.98 17.51
#